data_639599df11e8564ab94960d8787e8068
#
_entry.id   639599df11e8564ab94960d8787e8068
#
_cell.length_a   1.000
_cell.length_b   1.000
_cell.length_c   1.000
_cell.angle_alpha   90.00
_cell.angle_beta   90.00
_cell.angle_gamma   90.00
#
_symmetry.space_group_name_H-M   'P 1'
#
loop_
_entity.id
_entity.type
_entity.pdbx_description
1 polymer ?
#
loop_
_entity_poly.entity_id
_entity_poly.type
_entity_poly.pdbx_seq_one_letter_code
_entity_poly.pdbx_strand_id
1 'polypeptide(L)'
;MNEISIPILISNFKPFRLICRDKFDRWNPSLEQINKSTYDYVKLHRVSKFFDANLPRKMPACLGFDGSLIFPFIEEFQNDDFVIEEFNRILASIFIGGVYVESISPLDVSKGTINTIGYYRYSTTHSSNSDFHRAIGECDAGSLASIKLLEPDIMDADNIISAYNYGHLILSKLTNVSPTLLIGSFTYYRHHQLRESLAHAWISIEQILEIIWNQTIIENAKNINIQKRRKFLESQQWNSAHKIEMLYQNNFISETLYSYLSIARFARNDFIHKGLTPSYDDSLSALMSLILLLE
;
A
#
# COMPACT_ATOMS: atom_id res chain seq x y z
N MET A 1 -36.30 -2.36 -17.39
CA MET A 1 -35.45 -1.20 -17.04
C MET A 1 -34.05 -1.61 -17.31
N ASN A 2 -33.31 -0.88 -18.17
CA ASN A 2 -31.90 -1.13 -18.35
C ASN A 2 -31.20 -0.77 -17.02
N GLU A 3 -30.60 -1.75 -16.35
CA GLU A 3 -29.87 -1.54 -15.13
C GLU A 3 -28.64 -0.67 -15.47
N ILE A 4 -28.53 0.50 -14.86
CA ILE A 4 -27.37 1.37 -15.08
C ILE A 4 -26.16 0.64 -14.49
N SER A 5 -25.20 0.35 -15.34
CA SER A 5 -23.96 -0.33 -14.97
C SER A 5 -22.80 0.64 -15.15
N ILE A 6 -22.05 0.91 -14.09
CA ILE A 6 -20.93 1.84 -14.05
C ILE A 6 -19.64 1.02 -14.16
N PRO A 7 -18.72 1.34 -15.09
CA PRO A 7 -17.43 0.67 -15.18
C PRO A 7 -16.55 0.98 -13.97
N ILE A 8 -15.83 -0.02 -13.47
CA ILE A 8 -14.98 0.07 -12.29
C ILE A 8 -13.67 -0.67 -12.48
N LEU A 9 -12.70 -0.31 -11.63
CA LEU A 9 -11.46 -1.03 -11.38
C LEU A 9 -11.53 -1.67 -10.00
N ILE A 10 -11.02 -2.89 -9.88
CA ILE A 10 -11.13 -3.70 -8.67
C ILE A 10 -9.77 -4.32 -8.36
N SER A 11 -9.35 -4.24 -7.10
CA SER A 11 -8.24 -5.03 -6.57
C SER A 11 -8.58 -5.54 -5.18
N ASN A 12 -8.24 -6.79 -4.87
CA ASN A 12 -8.49 -7.35 -3.54
C ASN A 12 -7.34 -7.02 -2.57
N PHE A 13 -7.67 -6.85 -1.30
CA PHE A 13 -6.66 -6.75 -0.25
C PHE A 13 -5.84 -8.04 -0.14
N LYS A 14 -4.56 -7.88 0.09
CA LYS A 14 -3.63 -8.94 0.50
C LYS A 14 -3.17 -8.64 1.94
N PRO A 15 -3.19 -9.62 2.84
CA PRO A 15 -3.81 -10.94 2.71
C PRO A 15 -5.33 -10.85 2.54
N PHE A 16 -5.92 -11.93 1.98
CA PHE A 16 -7.38 -12.01 1.82
C PHE A 16 -8.11 -11.84 3.16
N ARG A 17 -9.15 -11.02 3.15
CA ARG A 17 -10.06 -10.82 4.28
C ARG A 17 -11.44 -10.42 3.81
N LEU A 18 -12.45 -10.72 4.62
CA LEU A 18 -13.80 -10.19 4.40
C LEU A 18 -13.96 -8.84 5.09
N ILE A 19 -14.60 -7.89 4.40
CA ILE A 19 -14.87 -6.56 4.94
C ILE A 19 -16.35 -6.42 5.22
N CYS A 20 -16.71 -6.48 6.49
CA CYS A 20 -18.09 -6.36 6.93
C CYS A 20 -18.51 -4.90 7.05
N ARG A 21 -19.77 -4.61 6.76
CA ARG A 21 -20.37 -3.29 6.93
C ARG A 21 -20.42 -2.88 8.40
N ASP A 22 -20.76 -3.85 9.24
CA ASP A 22 -20.86 -3.71 10.69
C ASP A 22 -20.77 -5.09 11.36
N LYS A 23 -20.76 -5.13 12.68
CA LYS A 23 -20.67 -6.35 13.49
C LYS A 23 -21.81 -7.36 13.29
N PHE A 24 -22.93 -6.97 12.70
CA PHE A 24 -24.08 -7.84 12.40
C PHE A 24 -24.00 -8.46 11.00
N ASP A 25 -23.15 -7.90 10.14
CA ASP A 25 -22.97 -8.34 8.76
C ASP A 25 -21.95 -9.50 8.66
N ARG A 26 -22.15 -10.53 9.49
CA ARG A 26 -21.21 -11.65 9.61
C ARG A 26 -21.34 -12.62 8.44
N TRP A 27 -20.19 -13.17 8.05
CA TRP A 27 -20.08 -14.32 7.19
C TRP A 27 -20.06 -15.58 8.04
N ASN A 28 -20.98 -16.51 7.81
CA ASN A 28 -21.06 -17.73 8.61
C ASN A 28 -21.62 -18.91 7.80
N PRO A 29 -21.01 -19.30 6.67
CA PRO A 29 -21.42 -20.48 5.93
C PRO A 29 -20.92 -21.74 6.64
N SER A 30 -21.70 -22.83 6.52
CA SER A 30 -21.24 -24.16 6.95
C SER A 30 -20.26 -24.74 5.93
N LEU A 31 -19.41 -25.68 6.36
CA LEU A 31 -18.52 -26.43 5.47
C LEU A 31 -19.31 -27.11 4.33
N GLU A 32 -20.49 -27.64 4.63
CA GLU A 32 -21.37 -28.27 3.63
C GLU A 32 -21.83 -27.25 2.56
N GLN A 33 -22.21 -26.04 2.99
CA GLN A 33 -22.58 -24.97 2.06
C GLN A 33 -21.43 -24.56 1.15
N ILE A 34 -20.22 -24.46 1.72
CA ILE A 34 -19.02 -24.10 0.95
C ILE A 34 -18.71 -25.20 -0.07
N ASN A 35 -18.67 -26.47 0.36
CA ASN A 35 -18.33 -27.60 -0.53
C ASN A 35 -19.38 -27.82 -1.63
N LYS A 36 -20.64 -27.49 -1.37
CA LYS A 36 -21.73 -27.57 -2.37
C LYS A 36 -21.92 -26.27 -3.16
N SER A 37 -21.09 -25.24 -2.92
CA SER A 37 -21.24 -23.92 -3.51
C SER A 37 -22.65 -23.33 -3.35
N THR A 38 -23.29 -23.57 -2.20
CA THR A 38 -24.63 -23.07 -1.86
C THR A 38 -24.61 -21.88 -0.90
N TYR A 39 -23.42 -21.33 -0.61
CA TYR A 39 -23.28 -20.12 0.17
C TYR A 39 -23.66 -18.86 -0.66
N ASP A 40 -23.85 -17.76 0.04
CA ASP A 40 -24.32 -16.50 -0.57
C ASP A 40 -23.21 -15.82 -1.39
N TYR A 41 -23.07 -16.22 -2.65
CA TYR A 41 -22.17 -15.57 -3.62
C TYR A 41 -22.50 -14.10 -3.85
N VAL A 42 -23.79 -13.74 -3.80
CA VAL A 42 -24.22 -12.37 -4.04
C VAL A 42 -23.68 -11.45 -2.94
N LYS A 43 -23.59 -11.97 -1.71
CA LYS A 43 -23.02 -11.25 -0.58
C LYS A 43 -21.55 -10.92 -0.80
N LEU A 44 -20.75 -11.85 -1.38
CA LEU A 44 -19.33 -11.62 -1.66
C LEU A 44 -19.13 -10.45 -2.63
N HIS A 45 -20.01 -10.27 -3.60
CA HIS A 45 -19.89 -9.22 -4.61
C HIS A 45 -20.69 -7.95 -4.27
N ARG A 46 -20.84 -7.67 -2.99
CA ARG A 46 -21.57 -6.50 -2.50
C ARG A 46 -20.62 -5.45 -1.94
N VAL A 47 -20.92 -4.18 -2.21
CA VAL A 47 -20.26 -3.06 -1.54
C VAL A 47 -20.61 -3.08 -0.04
N SER A 48 -19.60 -3.06 0.79
CA SER A 48 -19.74 -2.90 2.23
C SER A 48 -19.83 -1.42 2.62
N LYS A 49 -18.93 -0.59 2.08
CA LYS A 49 -18.95 0.84 2.39
C LYS A 49 -18.32 1.70 1.28
N PHE A 50 -18.86 2.90 1.11
CA PHE A 50 -18.24 3.97 0.32
C PHE A 50 -17.43 4.89 1.24
N PHE A 51 -16.33 5.44 0.75
CA PHE A 51 -15.54 6.42 1.47
C PHE A 51 -14.83 7.40 0.52
N ASP A 52 -14.48 8.57 1.04
CA ASP A 52 -13.67 9.53 0.31
C ASP A 52 -12.20 9.10 0.41
N ALA A 53 -11.67 8.63 -0.70
CA ALA A 53 -10.27 8.22 -0.84
C ALA A 53 -9.42 9.31 -1.50
N ASN A 54 -9.91 10.53 -1.60
CA ASN A 54 -9.25 11.65 -2.30
C ASN A 54 -8.86 11.28 -3.74
N LEU A 55 -9.73 10.53 -4.41
CA LEU A 55 -9.56 10.20 -5.83
C LEU A 55 -9.75 11.44 -6.72
N PRO A 56 -9.21 11.43 -7.95
CA PRO A 56 -9.50 12.46 -8.94
C PRO A 56 -11.02 12.66 -9.11
N ARG A 57 -11.43 13.88 -9.44
CA ARG A 57 -12.85 14.29 -9.61
C ARG A 57 -13.72 14.09 -8.36
N LYS A 58 -13.11 13.93 -7.16
CA LYS A 58 -13.82 13.68 -5.89
C LYS A 58 -14.78 12.49 -5.97
N MET A 59 -14.39 11.46 -6.70
CA MET A 59 -15.16 10.22 -6.77
C MET A 59 -14.93 9.39 -5.51
N PRO A 60 -15.97 8.72 -4.97
CA PRO A 60 -15.79 7.82 -3.85
C PRO A 60 -15.08 6.53 -4.27
N ALA A 61 -14.26 5.99 -3.39
CA ALA A 61 -13.85 4.60 -3.43
C ALA A 61 -14.86 3.72 -2.66
N CYS A 62 -14.83 2.42 -2.94
CA CYS A 62 -15.70 1.45 -2.28
C CYS A 62 -14.89 0.31 -1.70
N LEU A 63 -15.33 -0.20 -0.56
CA LEU A 63 -14.89 -1.46 0.02
C LEU A 63 -15.92 -2.54 -0.32
N GLY A 64 -15.48 -3.62 -0.96
CA GLY A 64 -16.30 -4.79 -1.23
C GLY A 64 -16.27 -5.78 -0.08
N PHE A 65 -17.35 -6.55 0.12
CA PHE A 65 -17.43 -7.54 1.17
C PHE A 65 -16.34 -8.63 1.04
N ASP A 66 -15.97 -8.99 -0.18
CA ASP A 66 -14.90 -9.96 -0.50
C ASP A 66 -13.47 -9.41 -0.31
N GLY A 67 -13.31 -8.25 0.32
CA GLY A 67 -12.03 -7.59 0.47
C GLY A 67 -11.57 -6.83 -0.76
N SER A 68 -12.49 -6.43 -1.62
CA SER A 68 -12.17 -5.59 -2.78
C SER A 68 -12.05 -4.12 -2.40
N LEU A 69 -11.03 -3.47 -2.92
CA LEU A 69 -10.94 -2.01 -3.07
C LEU A 69 -11.36 -1.66 -4.50
N ILE A 70 -12.32 -0.76 -4.64
CA ILE A 70 -13.01 -0.52 -5.90
C ILE A 70 -12.99 0.96 -6.22
N PHE A 71 -12.60 1.29 -7.46
CA PHE A 71 -12.63 2.66 -8.00
C PHE A 71 -13.58 2.74 -9.19
N PRO A 72 -14.28 3.88 -9.41
CA PRO A 72 -14.94 4.13 -10.69
C PRO A 72 -13.88 4.25 -11.79
N PHE A 73 -14.12 3.66 -12.95
CA PHE A 73 -13.23 3.79 -14.11
C PHE A 73 -13.50 5.16 -14.78
N ILE A 74 -12.56 6.06 -14.67
CA ILE A 74 -12.58 7.42 -15.22
C ILE A 74 -11.45 7.60 -16.22
N GLU A 75 -11.47 8.70 -16.98
CA GLU A 75 -10.50 8.99 -18.04
C GLU A 75 -9.05 9.01 -17.53
N GLU A 76 -8.81 9.56 -16.34
CA GLU A 76 -7.50 9.60 -15.69
C GLU A 76 -6.93 8.20 -15.41
N PHE A 77 -7.80 7.21 -15.27
CA PHE A 77 -7.42 5.81 -15.01
C PHE A 77 -7.21 4.97 -16.28
N GLN A 78 -6.99 5.60 -17.42
CA GLN A 78 -6.54 4.91 -18.64
C GLN A 78 -5.04 4.58 -18.61
N ASN A 79 -4.27 5.24 -17.76
CA ASN A 79 -2.86 4.94 -17.53
C ASN A 79 -2.73 3.93 -16.37
N ASP A 80 -2.25 2.74 -16.69
CA ASP A 80 -2.12 1.64 -15.71
C ASP A 80 -1.14 1.99 -14.57
N ASP A 81 -0.04 2.70 -14.85
CA ASP A 81 0.92 3.11 -13.82
C ASP A 81 0.26 4.07 -12.81
N PHE A 82 -0.55 5.00 -13.30
CA PHE A 82 -1.29 5.93 -12.43
C PHE A 82 -2.34 5.19 -11.59
N VAL A 83 -3.02 4.21 -12.15
CA VAL A 83 -3.97 3.36 -11.42
C VAL A 83 -3.28 2.63 -10.27
N ILE A 84 -2.14 2.00 -10.54
CA ILE A 84 -1.38 1.27 -9.53
C ILE A 84 -0.89 2.19 -8.41
N GLU A 85 -0.40 3.38 -8.76
CA GLU A 85 0.04 4.36 -7.78
C GLU A 85 -1.10 4.83 -6.88
N GLU A 86 -2.31 5.04 -7.42
CA GLU A 86 -3.49 5.41 -6.64
C GLU A 86 -3.98 4.27 -5.71
N PHE A 87 -4.02 3.02 -6.19
CA PHE A 87 -4.31 1.88 -5.31
C PHE A 87 -3.28 1.77 -4.19
N ASN A 88 -1.99 1.82 -4.52
CA ASN A 88 -0.92 1.70 -3.54
C ASN A 88 -0.87 2.90 -2.59
N ARG A 89 -1.28 4.09 -3.01
CA ARG A 89 -1.43 5.27 -2.14
C ARG A 89 -2.47 5.02 -1.03
N ILE A 90 -3.60 4.44 -1.39
CA ILE A 90 -4.64 4.09 -0.40
C ILE A 90 -4.17 2.95 0.50
N LEU A 91 -3.55 1.91 -0.08
CA LEU A 91 -3.02 0.79 0.70
C LEU A 91 -1.88 1.23 1.64
N ALA A 92 -0.97 2.10 1.20
CA ALA A 92 0.06 2.68 2.05
C ALA A 92 -0.55 3.50 3.20
N SER A 93 -1.59 4.28 2.92
CA SER A 93 -2.31 5.02 3.98
C SER A 93 -2.95 4.07 5.00
N ILE A 94 -3.61 3.00 4.55
CA ILE A 94 -4.20 1.97 5.42
C ILE A 94 -3.11 1.29 6.26
N PHE A 95 -1.97 0.97 5.65
CA PHE A 95 -0.82 0.36 6.32
C PHE A 95 -0.23 1.28 7.40
N ILE A 96 0.03 2.56 7.09
CA ILE A 96 0.51 3.56 8.04
C ILE A 96 -0.50 3.75 9.18
N GLY A 97 -1.78 3.61 8.89
CA GLY A 97 -2.86 3.65 9.89
C GLY A 97 -2.98 2.41 10.76
N GLY A 98 -2.06 1.43 10.63
CA GLY A 98 -1.96 0.27 11.52
C GLY A 98 -2.71 -0.98 11.05
N VAL A 99 -3.27 -0.98 9.85
CA VAL A 99 -3.88 -2.18 9.25
C VAL A 99 -2.93 -2.78 8.22
N TYR A 100 -2.44 -4.00 8.48
CA TYR A 100 -1.56 -4.68 7.54
C TYR A 100 -2.26 -4.97 6.23
N VAL A 101 -1.69 -4.46 5.16
CA VAL A 101 -2.05 -4.71 3.76
C VAL A 101 -0.77 -4.73 2.91
N GLU A 102 -0.82 -5.35 1.75
CA GLU A 102 0.31 -5.47 0.83
C GLU A 102 0.12 -4.58 -0.39
N SER A 103 1.22 -4.23 -1.04
CA SER A 103 1.20 -3.53 -2.32
C SER A 103 0.59 -4.39 -3.41
N ILE A 104 0.05 -3.74 -4.44
CA ILE A 104 -0.46 -4.40 -5.62
C ILE A 104 0.37 -4.07 -6.85
N SER A 105 0.29 -4.93 -7.85
CA SER A 105 0.90 -4.82 -9.17
C SER A 105 -0.18 -4.70 -10.26
N PRO A 106 0.17 -4.40 -11.51
CA PRO A 106 -0.80 -4.39 -12.61
C PRO A 106 -1.60 -5.68 -12.77
N LEU A 107 -1.01 -6.83 -12.40
CA LEU A 107 -1.68 -8.13 -12.46
C LEU A 107 -2.76 -8.30 -11.38
N ASP A 108 -2.81 -7.43 -10.39
CA ASP A 108 -3.77 -7.49 -9.29
C ASP A 108 -5.03 -6.65 -9.57
N VAL A 109 -5.04 -5.87 -10.64
CA VAL A 109 -6.16 -5.00 -10.99
C VAL A 109 -7.03 -5.65 -12.06
N SER A 110 -8.32 -5.75 -11.77
CA SER A 110 -9.36 -6.26 -12.67
C SER A 110 -10.31 -5.14 -13.08
N LYS A 111 -10.87 -5.26 -14.29
CA LYS A 111 -11.99 -4.42 -14.72
C LYS A 111 -13.31 -5.08 -14.37
N GLY A 112 -14.31 -4.27 -14.08
CA GLY A 112 -15.62 -4.77 -13.73
C GLY A 112 -16.72 -3.73 -13.94
N THR A 113 -17.89 -4.04 -13.41
CA THR A 113 -19.04 -3.14 -13.40
C THR A 113 -19.73 -3.19 -12.05
N ILE A 114 -20.29 -2.06 -11.62
CA ILE A 114 -21.13 -1.95 -10.43
C ILE A 114 -22.51 -1.43 -10.82
N ASN A 115 -23.55 -1.99 -10.22
CA ASN A 115 -24.92 -1.51 -10.42
C ASN A 115 -25.33 -0.50 -9.35
N THR A 116 -26.50 0.11 -9.54
CA THR A 116 -27.02 1.17 -8.65
C THR A 116 -27.39 0.70 -7.24
N ILE A 117 -27.52 -0.60 -7.01
CA ILE A 117 -27.82 -1.18 -5.70
C ILE A 117 -26.57 -1.70 -4.97
N GLY A 118 -25.37 -1.47 -5.54
CA GLY A 118 -24.11 -1.75 -4.90
C GLY A 118 -23.59 -3.19 -5.07
N TYR A 119 -24.06 -3.91 -6.08
CA TYR A 119 -23.44 -5.19 -6.49
C TYR A 119 -22.49 -4.96 -7.65
N TYR A 120 -21.35 -5.63 -7.63
CA TYR A 120 -20.34 -5.54 -8.68
C TYR A 120 -20.01 -6.92 -9.26
N ARG A 121 -19.47 -6.88 -10.47
CA ARG A 121 -19.04 -8.07 -11.22
C ARG A 121 -17.71 -7.80 -11.87
N TYR A 122 -16.84 -8.79 -11.87
CA TYR A 122 -15.59 -8.77 -12.63
C TYR A 122 -15.88 -9.01 -14.11
N SER A 123 -15.29 -8.19 -14.97
CA SER A 123 -15.37 -8.37 -16.44
C SER A 123 -14.15 -9.09 -16.98
N THR A 124 -13.00 -8.96 -16.30
CA THR A 124 -11.76 -9.64 -16.64
C THR A 124 -11.16 -10.24 -15.38
N THR A 125 -10.58 -11.42 -15.50
CA THR A 125 -10.00 -12.18 -14.39
C THR A 125 -8.51 -12.37 -14.61
N HIS A 126 -7.75 -11.28 -14.76
CA HIS A 126 -6.32 -11.33 -15.03
C HIS A 126 -5.47 -10.95 -13.82
N SER A 127 -6.05 -10.81 -12.64
CA SER A 127 -5.29 -10.53 -11.42
C SER A 127 -4.88 -11.81 -10.71
N SER A 128 -3.72 -11.79 -10.06
CA SER A 128 -3.27 -12.90 -9.19
C SER A 128 -4.23 -13.14 -8.02
N ASN A 129 -4.99 -12.14 -7.62
CA ASN A 129 -6.02 -12.26 -6.59
C ASN A 129 -7.34 -12.83 -7.10
N SER A 130 -7.60 -12.74 -8.40
CA SER A 130 -8.71 -13.48 -8.99
C SER A 130 -8.46 -14.98 -8.99
N ASP A 131 -7.23 -15.43 -8.68
CA ASP A 131 -6.95 -16.84 -8.41
C ASP A 131 -7.80 -17.36 -7.25
N PHE A 132 -8.17 -16.50 -6.30
CA PHE A 132 -9.16 -16.86 -5.30
C PHE A 132 -10.52 -17.18 -5.94
N HIS A 133 -10.99 -16.35 -6.85
CA HIS A 133 -12.26 -16.57 -7.56
C HIS A 133 -12.17 -17.70 -8.58
N ARG A 134 -11.01 -17.91 -9.20
CA ARG A 134 -10.75 -19.08 -10.04
C ARG A 134 -10.68 -20.35 -9.21
N ALA A 135 -9.95 -20.31 -8.08
CA ALA A 135 -9.83 -21.43 -7.18
C ALA A 135 -11.19 -21.90 -6.63
N ILE A 136 -12.17 -21.00 -6.52
CA ILE A 136 -13.57 -21.36 -6.20
C ILE A 136 -14.24 -22.10 -7.38
N GLY A 137 -13.87 -21.76 -8.62
CA GLY A 137 -14.42 -22.38 -9.84
C GLY A 137 -13.72 -23.68 -10.29
N GLU A 138 -12.52 -23.94 -9.81
CA GLU A 138 -11.68 -25.11 -10.18
C GLU A 138 -11.65 -26.10 -9.03
N CYS A 139 -12.11 -27.33 -9.26
CA CYS A 139 -12.31 -28.35 -8.21
C CYS A 139 -11.05 -28.68 -7.38
N ASP A 140 -9.86 -28.58 -7.97
CA ASP A 140 -8.61 -28.95 -7.28
C ASP A 140 -8.08 -27.85 -6.34
N ALA A 141 -8.44 -26.62 -6.59
CA ALA A 141 -8.11 -25.48 -5.71
C ALA A 141 -9.20 -25.23 -4.66
N GLY A 142 -10.33 -25.90 -4.75
CA GLY A 142 -11.50 -25.69 -3.91
C GLY A 142 -11.24 -25.88 -2.41
N SER A 143 -10.31 -26.75 -2.04
CA SER A 143 -10.00 -27.00 -0.62
C SER A 143 -9.36 -25.79 0.07
N LEU A 144 -8.41 -25.11 -0.57
CA LEU A 144 -7.77 -23.90 -0.02
C LEU A 144 -8.73 -22.71 -0.01
N ALA A 145 -9.54 -22.56 -1.06
CA ALA A 145 -10.58 -21.54 -1.12
C ALA A 145 -11.66 -21.81 -0.07
N SER A 146 -12.05 -23.07 0.14
CA SER A 146 -12.98 -23.47 1.19
C SER A 146 -12.48 -23.10 2.59
N ILE A 147 -11.20 -23.32 2.89
CA ILE A 147 -10.59 -22.92 4.17
C ILE A 147 -10.64 -21.41 4.34
N LYS A 148 -10.28 -20.64 3.31
CA LYS A 148 -10.34 -19.17 3.37
C LYS A 148 -11.75 -18.63 3.61
N LEU A 149 -12.77 -19.30 3.08
CA LEU A 149 -14.16 -18.89 3.27
C LEU A 149 -14.76 -19.42 4.58
N LEU A 150 -14.22 -20.51 5.13
CA LEU A 150 -14.71 -21.09 6.37
C LEU A 150 -14.22 -20.32 7.59
N GLU A 151 -12.94 -19.92 7.58
CA GLU A 151 -12.31 -19.15 8.66
C GLU A 151 -11.61 -17.90 8.08
N PRO A 152 -12.36 -16.98 7.46
CA PRO A 152 -11.77 -15.79 6.88
C PRO A 152 -11.32 -14.82 7.98
N ASP A 153 -10.25 -14.08 7.72
CA ASP A 153 -10.00 -12.86 8.47
C ASP A 153 -11.14 -11.86 8.18
N ILE A 154 -11.79 -11.38 9.21
CA ILE A 154 -12.95 -10.47 9.09
C ILE A 154 -12.60 -9.13 9.71
N MET A 155 -12.79 -8.07 8.95
CA MET A 155 -12.55 -6.70 9.39
C MET A 155 -13.79 -5.83 9.18
N ASP A 156 -14.00 -4.92 10.11
CA ASP A 156 -15.03 -3.88 9.99
C ASP A 156 -14.54 -2.81 8.99
N ALA A 157 -15.41 -2.41 8.06
CA ALA A 157 -15.10 -1.38 7.08
C ALA A 157 -14.71 -0.03 7.74
N ASP A 158 -15.29 0.30 8.88
CA ASP A 158 -14.95 1.54 9.61
C ASP A 158 -13.52 1.53 10.17
N ASN A 159 -13.01 0.36 10.55
CA ASN A 159 -11.62 0.23 10.98
C ASN A 159 -10.64 0.52 9.83
N ILE A 160 -10.95 0.02 8.64
CA ILE A 160 -10.13 0.27 7.44
C ILE A 160 -10.17 1.75 7.07
N ILE A 161 -11.35 2.37 7.08
CA ILE A 161 -11.53 3.78 6.74
C ILE A 161 -10.83 4.67 7.78
N SER A 162 -10.92 4.33 9.07
CA SER A 162 -10.21 5.05 10.13
C SER A 162 -8.70 4.97 9.96
N ALA A 163 -8.17 3.78 9.65
CA ALA A 163 -6.76 3.59 9.33
C ALA A 163 -6.34 4.39 8.09
N TYR A 164 -7.14 4.34 7.02
CA TYR A 164 -6.91 5.16 5.83
C TYR A 164 -6.81 6.64 6.17
N ASN A 165 -7.78 7.18 6.89
CA ASN A 165 -7.83 8.60 7.24
C ASN A 165 -6.60 9.03 8.04
N TYR A 166 -6.21 8.23 9.04
CA TYR A 166 -5.01 8.52 9.85
C TYR A 166 -3.75 8.51 8.99
N GLY A 167 -3.51 7.44 8.24
CA GLY A 167 -2.30 7.32 7.42
C GLY A 167 -2.26 8.32 6.27
N HIS A 168 -3.41 8.68 5.70
CA HIS A 168 -3.51 9.71 4.67
C HIS A 168 -3.04 11.09 5.18
N LEU A 169 -3.35 11.44 6.43
CA LEU A 169 -2.86 12.68 7.04
C LEU A 169 -1.33 12.73 7.12
N ILE A 170 -0.67 11.59 7.29
CA ILE A 170 0.79 11.49 7.30
C ILE A 170 1.32 11.52 5.86
N LEU A 171 0.82 10.62 5.01
CA LEU A 171 1.32 10.44 3.65
C LEU A 171 1.11 11.70 2.78
N SER A 172 0.05 12.45 2.98
CA SER A 172 -0.22 13.69 2.23
C SER A 172 0.82 14.80 2.47
N LYS A 173 1.57 14.73 3.56
CA LYS A 173 2.70 15.65 3.84
C LYS A 173 3.98 15.24 3.11
N LEU A 174 4.03 14.02 2.60
CA LEU A 174 5.20 13.40 1.96
C LEU A 174 5.03 13.40 0.43
N THR A 175 4.81 14.58 -0.16
CA THR A 175 4.41 14.75 -1.56
C THR A 175 5.33 14.13 -2.60
N ASN A 176 6.60 13.88 -2.26
CA ASN A 176 7.62 13.34 -3.17
C ASN A 176 7.98 11.88 -2.83
N VAL A 177 7.25 11.23 -1.94
CA VAL A 177 7.48 9.83 -1.57
C VAL A 177 6.54 8.95 -2.40
N SER A 178 7.09 7.96 -3.11
CA SER A 178 6.28 7.01 -3.85
C SER A 178 5.56 6.05 -2.89
N PRO A 179 4.22 6.06 -2.85
CA PRO A 179 3.46 5.13 -2.03
C PRO A 179 3.71 3.67 -2.41
N THR A 180 3.91 3.39 -3.70
CA THR A 180 4.20 2.04 -4.21
C THR A 180 5.53 1.51 -3.67
N LEU A 181 6.58 2.34 -3.64
CA LEU A 181 7.86 1.93 -3.07
C LEU A 181 7.77 1.76 -1.55
N LEU A 182 7.09 2.67 -0.88
CA LEU A 182 6.93 2.62 0.56
C LEU A 182 6.25 1.32 0.99
N ILE A 183 5.03 1.05 0.52
CA ILE A 183 4.30 -0.17 0.90
C ILE A 183 4.95 -1.43 0.31
N GLY A 184 5.55 -1.33 -0.88
CA GLY A 184 6.28 -2.41 -1.52
C GLY A 184 7.43 -2.92 -0.67
N SER A 185 8.14 -2.03 0.05
CA SER A 185 9.25 -2.42 0.93
C SER A 185 8.82 -3.43 2.00
N PHE A 186 7.68 -3.21 2.64
CA PHE A 186 7.11 -4.12 3.64
C PHE A 186 6.55 -5.40 3.02
N THR A 187 5.90 -5.29 1.86
CA THR A 187 5.38 -6.44 1.11
C THR A 187 6.50 -7.39 0.73
N TYR A 188 7.57 -6.90 0.12
CA TYR A 188 8.72 -7.71 -0.28
C TYR A 188 9.43 -8.35 0.91
N TYR A 189 9.58 -7.63 2.03
CA TYR A 189 10.13 -8.20 3.26
C TYR A 189 9.31 -9.39 3.75
N ARG A 190 7.98 -9.25 3.78
CA ARG A 190 7.06 -10.32 4.19
C ARG A 190 7.16 -11.56 3.30
N HIS A 191 7.45 -11.36 2.02
CA HIS A 191 7.66 -12.43 1.03
C HIS A 191 9.10 -12.91 0.91
N HIS A 192 9.98 -12.55 1.85
CA HIS A 192 11.40 -12.92 1.87
C HIS A 192 12.22 -12.44 0.64
N GLN A 193 11.73 -11.45 -0.07
CA GLN A 193 12.40 -10.79 -1.19
C GLN A 193 13.23 -9.62 -0.66
N LEU A 194 14.35 -9.97 0.02
CA LEU A 194 15.11 -9.02 0.83
C LEU A 194 15.80 -7.94 0.00
N ARG A 195 16.20 -8.25 -1.24
CA ARG A 195 16.83 -7.28 -2.16
C ARG A 195 15.86 -6.19 -2.56
N GLU A 196 14.67 -6.60 -2.97
CA GLU A 196 13.58 -5.72 -3.40
C GLU A 196 13.09 -4.89 -2.20
N SER A 197 12.95 -5.52 -1.04
CA SER A 197 12.60 -4.84 0.21
C SER A 197 13.58 -3.72 0.55
N LEU A 198 14.88 -4.04 0.59
CA LEU A 198 15.93 -3.06 0.90
C LEU A 198 15.98 -1.94 -0.14
N ALA A 199 15.88 -2.26 -1.44
CA ALA A 199 15.92 -1.26 -2.51
C ALA A 199 14.73 -0.29 -2.41
N HIS A 200 13.51 -0.79 -2.25
CA HIS A 200 12.30 0.02 -2.10
C HIS A 200 12.33 0.86 -0.82
N ALA A 201 12.72 0.26 0.31
CA ALA A 201 12.86 0.97 1.57
C ALA A 201 13.89 2.10 1.45
N TRP A 202 15.06 1.83 0.86
CA TRP A 202 16.10 2.83 0.75
C TRP A 202 15.71 4.02 -0.13
N ILE A 203 15.04 3.79 -1.27
CA ILE A 203 14.54 4.89 -2.11
C ILE A 203 13.54 5.73 -1.33
N SER A 204 12.61 5.12 -0.62
CA SER A 204 11.63 5.83 0.22
C SER A 204 12.31 6.62 1.34
N ILE A 205 13.34 6.05 1.99
CA ILE A 205 14.16 6.74 3.00
C ILE A 205 14.83 7.97 2.39
N GLU A 206 15.47 7.85 1.22
CA GLU A 206 16.12 8.99 0.55
C GLU A 206 15.13 10.10 0.22
N GLN A 207 13.92 9.75 -0.24
CA GLN A 207 12.86 10.71 -0.50
C GLN A 207 12.41 11.45 0.78
N ILE A 208 12.24 10.73 1.89
CA ILE A 208 11.85 11.36 3.17
C ILE A 208 13.00 12.21 3.74
N LEU A 209 14.24 11.72 3.68
CA LEU A 209 15.42 12.48 4.11
C LEU A 209 15.57 13.78 3.32
N GLU A 210 15.22 13.79 2.04
CA GLU A 210 15.20 15.01 1.21
C GLU A 210 14.19 16.03 1.74
N ILE A 211 13.00 15.59 2.12
CA ILE A 211 11.96 16.46 2.70
C ILE A 211 12.47 17.04 4.03
N ILE A 212 13.00 16.19 4.93
CA ILE A 212 13.53 16.63 6.23
C ILE A 212 14.69 17.61 6.02
N TRP A 213 15.61 17.30 5.11
CA TRP A 213 16.75 18.16 4.78
C TRP A 213 16.31 19.54 4.30
N ASN A 214 15.32 19.60 3.42
CA ASN A 214 14.79 20.86 2.93
C ASN A 214 14.16 21.68 4.07
N GLN A 215 13.30 21.07 4.88
CA GLN A 215 12.60 21.76 5.96
C GLN A 215 13.51 22.17 7.12
N THR A 216 14.49 21.35 7.47
CA THR A 216 15.31 21.60 8.67
C THR A 216 16.60 22.36 8.36
N ILE A 217 17.25 22.07 7.26
CA ILE A 217 18.56 22.64 6.92
C ILE A 217 18.45 23.77 5.89
N ILE A 218 17.77 23.53 4.76
CA ILE A 218 17.74 24.53 3.68
C ILE A 218 16.90 25.73 4.09
N GLU A 219 15.67 25.54 4.52
CA GLU A 219 14.76 26.65 4.87
C GLU A 219 15.27 27.47 6.05
N ASN A 220 16.00 26.84 6.99
CA ASN A 220 16.57 27.50 8.16
C ASN A 220 18.01 28.00 7.96
N ALA A 221 18.60 27.81 6.75
CA ALA A 221 19.98 28.18 6.50
C ALA A 221 20.16 29.70 6.53
N LYS A 222 21.15 30.19 7.28
CA LYS A 222 21.55 31.60 7.25
C LYS A 222 21.92 32.03 5.84
N ASN A 223 21.46 33.20 5.44
CA ASN A 223 21.78 33.77 4.13
C ASN A 223 21.37 32.87 2.94
N ILE A 224 20.28 32.13 3.05
CA ILE A 224 19.75 31.25 1.99
C ILE A 224 19.42 32.04 0.69
N ASN A 225 19.14 33.34 0.80
CA ASN A 225 18.90 34.24 -0.34
C ASN A 225 20.13 34.37 -1.24
N ILE A 226 21.33 34.05 -0.80
CA ILE A 226 22.52 33.97 -1.61
C ILE A 226 22.43 32.77 -2.53
N GLN A 227 22.18 32.98 -3.81
CA GLN A 227 21.94 31.91 -4.80
C GLN A 227 23.06 30.84 -4.82
N LYS A 228 24.32 31.21 -4.65
CA LYS A 228 25.44 30.26 -4.60
C LYS A 228 25.36 29.33 -3.39
N ARG A 229 24.93 29.85 -2.22
CA ARG A 229 24.76 29.07 -0.99
C ARG A 229 23.60 28.09 -1.12
N ARG A 230 22.47 28.56 -1.65
CA ARG A 230 21.30 27.70 -1.90
C ARG A 230 21.66 26.55 -2.85
N LYS A 231 22.28 26.84 -4.00
CA LYS A 231 22.75 25.83 -4.95
C LYS A 231 23.73 24.83 -4.34
N PHE A 232 24.58 25.28 -3.41
CA PHE A 232 25.50 24.37 -2.69
C PHE A 232 24.74 23.41 -1.78
N LEU A 233 23.79 23.90 -0.98
CA LEU A 233 23.00 23.06 -0.06
C LEU A 233 22.05 22.10 -0.78
N GLU A 234 21.55 22.48 -1.98
CA GLU A 234 20.72 21.66 -2.87
C GLU A 234 21.56 20.73 -3.79
N SER A 235 22.90 20.80 -3.72
CA SER A 235 23.76 20.04 -4.63
C SER A 235 23.86 18.58 -4.24
N GLN A 236 24.16 17.71 -5.22
CA GLN A 236 24.41 16.28 -5.03
C GLN A 236 25.66 15.97 -4.17
N GLN A 237 26.46 16.99 -3.80
CA GLN A 237 27.56 16.81 -2.84
C GLN A 237 27.04 16.38 -1.45
N TRP A 238 25.81 16.78 -1.12
CA TRP A 238 25.09 16.33 0.07
C TRP A 238 24.37 15.00 -0.21
N ASN A 239 25.17 13.94 -0.30
CA ASN A 239 24.61 12.60 -0.45
C ASN A 239 23.93 12.13 0.86
N SER A 240 23.22 11.00 0.80
CA SER A 240 22.47 10.47 1.95
C SER A 240 23.33 10.30 3.20
N ALA A 241 24.61 9.91 3.06
CA ALA A 241 25.51 9.78 4.20
C ALA A 241 25.76 11.12 4.90
N HIS A 242 26.04 12.17 4.13
CA HIS A 242 26.25 13.51 4.68
C HIS A 242 24.98 14.08 5.30
N LYS A 243 23.82 13.86 4.66
CA LYS A 243 22.53 14.32 5.20
C LYS A 243 22.22 13.63 6.54
N ILE A 244 22.34 12.30 6.61
CA ILE A 244 22.12 11.52 7.84
C ILE A 244 23.03 12.03 8.96
N GLU A 245 24.33 12.20 8.70
CA GLU A 245 25.28 12.70 9.68
C GLU A 245 24.91 14.09 10.19
N MET A 246 24.62 15.02 9.28
CA MET A 246 24.25 16.40 9.64
C MET A 246 22.94 16.48 10.39
N LEU A 247 21.94 15.67 10.03
CA LEU A 247 20.67 15.61 10.75
C LEU A 247 20.86 15.08 12.18
N TYR A 248 21.74 14.08 12.34
CA TYR A 248 22.08 13.53 13.66
C TYR A 248 22.84 14.55 14.51
N GLN A 249 23.88 15.18 13.99
CA GLN A 249 24.67 16.20 14.70
C GLN A 249 23.86 17.42 15.15
N ASN A 250 22.79 17.73 14.44
CA ASN A 250 21.87 18.81 14.77
C ASN A 250 20.64 18.35 15.58
N ASN A 251 20.62 17.11 16.06
CA ASN A 251 19.52 16.51 16.85
C ASN A 251 18.17 16.48 16.15
N PHE A 252 18.13 16.44 14.81
CA PHE A 252 16.89 16.26 14.05
C PHE A 252 16.48 14.79 13.95
N ILE A 253 17.42 13.86 14.14
CA ILE A 253 17.15 12.43 14.21
C ILE A 253 17.79 11.84 15.46
N SER A 254 17.14 10.80 16.02
CA SER A 254 17.62 10.10 17.22
C SER A 254 18.82 9.20 16.92
N GLU A 255 19.59 8.82 17.95
CA GLU A 255 20.67 7.84 17.85
C GLU A 255 20.18 6.48 17.32
N THR A 256 18.99 6.05 17.75
CA THR A 256 18.36 4.81 17.27
C THR A 256 18.11 4.86 15.75
N LEU A 257 17.50 5.94 15.26
CA LEU A 257 17.25 6.12 13.83
C LEU A 257 18.57 6.22 13.05
N TYR A 258 19.54 6.98 13.55
CA TYR A 258 20.88 7.07 12.95
C TYR A 258 21.54 5.70 12.79
N SER A 259 21.43 4.85 13.82
CA SER A 259 21.99 3.48 13.79
C SER A 259 21.33 2.63 12.70
N TYR A 260 19.99 2.59 12.64
CA TYR A 260 19.28 1.85 11.60
C TYR A 260 19.56 2.37 10.19
N LEU A 261 19.57 3.68 9.99
CA LEU A 261 19.93 4.31 8.71
C LEU A 261 21.34 3.95 8.27
N SER A 262 22.28 3.88 9.20
CA SER A 262 23.67 3.51 8.91
C SER A 262 23.78 2.07 8.44
N ILE A 263 23.13 1.11 9.14
CA ILE A 263 23.08 -0.30 8.74
C ILE A 263 22.46 -0.44 7.35
N ALA A 264 21.27 0.13 7.15
CA ALA A 264 20.56 0.08 5.88
C ALA A 264 21.39 0.65 4.71
N ARG A 265 22.08 1.78 4.93
CA ARG A 265 22.97 2.40 3.94
C ARG A 265 24.14 1.50 3.56
N PHE A 266 24.80 0.88 4.51
CA PHE A 266 25.91 -0.04 4.24
C PHE A 266 25.42 -1.26 3.47
N ALA A 267 24.33 -1.87 3.89
CA ALA A 267 23.73 -3.02 3.22
C ALA A 267 23.34 -2.70 1.77
N ARG A 268 22.70 -1.53 1.53
CA ARG A 268 22.37 -1.06 0.19
C ARG A 268 23.60 -0.86 -0.68
N ASN A 269 24.66 -0.27 -0.14
CA ASN A 269 25.90 -0.07 -0.89
C ASN A 269 26.57 -1.41 -1.24
N ASP A 270 26.60 -2.35 -0.33
CA ASP A 270 27.13 -3.69 -0.57
C ASP A 270 26.28 -4.44 -1.62
N PHE A 271 24.97 -4.29 -1.56
CA PHE A 271 24.07 -4.85 -2.59
C PHE A 271 24.34 -4.23 -3.97
N ILE A 272 24.35 -2.90 -4.09
CA ILE A 272 24.48 -2.21 -5.38
C ILE A 272 25.89 -2.37 -5.99
N HIS A 273 26.94 -2.24 -5.18
CA HIS A 273 28.31 -2.20 -5.69
C HIS A 273 29.03 -3.54 -5.69
N LYS A 274 28.62 -4.46 -4.81
CA LYS A 274 29.28 -5.79 -4.67
C LYS A 274 28.35 -6.95 -5.04
N GLY A 275 27.05 -6.69 -5.29
CA GLY A 275 26.06 -7.73 -5.60
C GLY A 275 25.73 -8.64 -4.40
N LEU A 276 26.09 -8.25 -3.18
CA LEU A 276 25.81 -9.06 -1.98
C LEU A 276 24.33 -9.04 -1.66
N THR A 277 23.78 -10.20 -1.34
CA THR A 277 22.38 -10.30 -0.91
C THR A 277 22.24 -9.78 0.52
N PRO A 278 21.34 -8.82 0.78
CA PRO A 278 21.13 -8.32 2.14
C PRO A 278 20.59 -9.43 3.05
N SER A 279 20.95 -9.36 4.31
CA SER A 279 20.39 -10.21 5.36
C SER A 279 18.98 -9.75 5.77
N TYR A 280 18.33 -10.57 6.59
CA TYR A 280 17.07 -10.18 7.24
C TYR A 280 17.22 -8.92 8.08
N ASP A 281 18.29 -8.84 8.89
CA ASP A 281 18.55 -7.71 9.78
C ASP A 281 18.84 -6.42 9.01
N ASP A 282 19.52 -6.52 7.87
CA ASP A 282 19.75 -5.38 6.98
C ASP A 282 18.45 -4.79 6.47
N SER A 283 17.57 -5.65 5.93
CA SER A 283 16.27 -5.25 5.40
C SER A 283 15.35 -4.75 6.52
N LEU A 284 15.36 -5.42 7.68
CA LEU A 284 14.62 -4.97 8.86
C LEU A 284 15.08 -3.59 9.33
N SER A 285 16.38 -3.33 9.33
CA SER A 285 16.92 -2.01 9.71
C SER A 285 16.43 -0.90 8.79
N ALA A 286 16.31 -1.18 7.48
CA ALA A 286 15.73 -0.23 6.54
C ALA A 286 14.24 0.02 6.82
N LEU A 287 13.46 -1.02 7.10
CA LEU A 287 12.04 -0.88 7.45
C LEU A 287 11.84 -0.14 8.78
N MET A 288 12.67 -0.43 9.80
CA MET A 288 12.63 0.30 11.07
C MET A 288 12.99 1.78 10.89
N SER A 289 13.92 2.08 9.99
CA SER A 289 14.21 3.47 9.61
C SER A 289 12.99 4.16 9.01
N LEU A 290 12.26 3.49 8.11
CA LEU A 290 11.02 4.03 7.52
C LEU A 290 9.95 4.29 8.59
N ILE A 291 9.72 3.34 9.49
CA ILE A 291 8.73 3.49 10.56
C ILE A 291 9.06 4.73 11.41
N LEU A 292 10.31 4.84 11.87
CA LEU A 292 10.74 5.98 12.70
C LEU A 292 10.78 7.33 11.95
N LEU A 293 10.88 7.31 10.63
CA LEU A 293 10.80 8.53 9.81
C LEU A 293 9.34 8.96 9.55
N LEU A 294 8.38 8.06 9.71
CA LEU A 294 6.95 8.33 9.53
C LEU A 294 6.26 8.78 10.85
N GLU A 295 6.89 8.57 11.99
CA GLU A 295 6.45 9.06 13.32
C GLU A 295 6.75 10.56 13.50
#